data_7fa251024ab84231f34053cd5a5b8312
#
_entry.id   7fa251024ab84231f34053cd5a5b8312
#
_cell.length_a   1.000
_cell.length_b   1.000
_cell.length_c   1.000
_cell.angle_alpha   90.00
_cell.angle_beta   90.00
_cell.angle_gamma   90.00
#
_symmetry.space_group_name_H-M   'P 1'
#
loop_
_entity.id
_entity.type
_entity.pdbx_description
1 polymer ?
#
loop_
_entity_poly.entity_id
_entity_poly.type
_entity_poly.pdbx_seq_one_letter_code
_entity_poly.pdbx_strand_id
1 'polypeptide(L)'
;MKYLKFFFIFIIATTLGICAHFALPRTAPTKLPPSYAKSSVLLVPLDSRPVCSSLPQKLGQLAGLNVILPPKAYLDNYKTPANKEKILQWLQINKKYYPYSIISADMLLFGSLLEARQRIATPAEETALLGKLATLTKSQDEKPVTIFSVIPRLLVSDELLPDRWYAYQLLRYSEYHDLVRITGSFALTQKMRQTEKKIPPEVLQKYISQYQQSDRFNLGLLALAKKTPNTKLTFGQDDASPFGLPHASAQKIKAAIYSKKLQNKAQLTYGADEIVALLIARCFLQQADWQPKIYLAYASTQTEQSVMPYMATTTANALANQLALLGAQQVAAPENADIVCYINCGTDKNPPGKNQAQEVQKLLEAGYKVAIIDSSEDYEPQQLLLPQLLKYNVSINRLTAYAGWNTFSNSSGTALAQAVIFAARLRQLQQTGADSKEIIALYAQNLNFTLERILEDYYYQKTIHPALRQQLIAFGNDPTKLDETEKQAAQNYIQSKLALNAFTLLHTNLGRTPFYSDGSKEYYITSLAVSSSLPWNRVFEVDLDVWTSVGMK
;
A
#
# COMPACT_ATOMS: atom_id res chain seq x y z
N MET A 1 -32.07 25.41 -4.27
CA MET A 1 -30.85 24.65 -4.53
C MET A 1 -29.64 25.49 -4.96
N LYS A 2 -29.70 26.42 -5.91
CA LYS A 2 -28.56 27.32 -6.28
C LYS A 2 -28.04 28.16 -5.09
N TYR A 3 -28.90 28.68 -4.25
CA TYR A 3 -28.51 29.51 -3.08
C TYR A 3 -27.86 28.68 -1.94
N LEU A 4 -28.20 27.38 -1.79
CA LEU A 4 -27.58 26.51 -0.80
C LEU A 4 -26.14 26.13 -1.20
N LYS A 5 -25.85 25.96 -2.49
CA LYS A 5 -24.48 25.77 -3.00
C LYS A 5 -23.60 27.01 -2.74
N PHE A 6 -24.15 28.21 -2.89
CA PHE A 6 -23.44 29.46 -2.57
C PHE A 6 -23.15 29.58 -1.06
N PHE A 7 -24.07 29.14 -0.22
CA PHE A 7 -23.88 29.17 1.25
C PHE A 7 -22.78 28.20 1.73
N PHE A 8 -22.65 27.03 1.09
CA PHE A 8 -21.58 26.08 1.38
C PHE A 8 -20.20 26.64 0.98
N ILE A 9 -20.09 27.28 -0.17
CA ILE A 9 -18.87 27.98 -0.60
C ILE A 9 -18.53 29.12 0.37
N PHE A 10 -19.54 29.82 0.91
CA PHE A 10 -19.34 30.93 1.85
C PHE A 10 -18.88 30.45 3.23
N ILE A 11 -19.38 29.32 3.76
CA ILE A 11 -18.91 28.74 5.02
C ILE A 11 -17.46 28.21 4.89
N ILE A 12 -17.09 27.62 3.74
CA ILE A 12 -15.70 27.23 3.45
C ILE A 12 -14.81 28.48 3.34
N ALA A 13 -15.30 29.56 2.72
CA ALA A 13 -14.53 30.81 2.59
C ALA A 13 -14.33 31.55 3.94
N THR A 14 -15.31 31.53 4.85
CA THR A 14 -15.18 32.15 6.18
C THR A 14 -14.25 31.40 7.14
N THR A 15 -14.19 30.07 7.04
CA THR A 15 -13.16 29.28 7.75
C THR A 15 -11.76 29.49 7.16
N LEU A 16 -11.63 29.80 5.89
CA LEU A 16 -10.35 30.18 5.24
C LEU A 16 -9.82 31.54 5.69
N GLY A 17 -10.69 32.49 6.03
CA GLY A 17 -10.28 33.82 6.51
C GLY A 17 -9.57 33.82 7.85
N ILE A 18 -9.81 32.82 8.69
CA ILE A 18 -9.16 32.66 10.00
C ILE A 18 -7.83 31.88 9.87
N CYS A 19 -7.70 30.98 8.90
CA CYS A 19 -6.48 30.19 8.66
C CYS A 19 -5.43 30.92 7.78
N ALA A 20 -5.79 31.99 7.07
CA ALA A 20 -4.87 32.73 6.19
C ALA A 20 -3.77 33.51 6.90
N HIS A 21 -3.80 33.60 8.25
CA HIS A 21 -2.75 34.26 9.05
C HIS A 21 -1.57 33.37 9.41
N PHE A 22 -1.62 32.06 9.06
CA PHE A 22 -0.49 31.14 9.22
C PHE A 22 0.17 30.88 7.85
N ALA A 23 0.66 31.94 7.21
CA ALA A 23 1.54 31.81 6.06
C ALA A 23 2.87 31.19 6.53
N LEU A 24 3.00 29.87 6.36
CA LEU A 24 4.26 29.17 6.59
C LEU A 24 5.33 29.69 5.60
N PRO A 25 6.59 29.83 6.02
CA PRO A 25 7.67 30.22 5.11
C PRO A 25 7.75 29.18 3.99
N ARG A 26 7.58 29.63 2.76
CA ARG A 26 7.78 28.84 1.54
C ARG A 26 9.27 28.59 1.31
N THR A 27 9.89 27.77 2.11
CA THR A 27 11.16 27.16 1.73
C THR A 27 10.80 25.78 1.16
N ALA A 28 10.84 25.67 -0.18
CA ALA A 28 10.77 24.38 -0.82
C ALA A 28 11.80 23.44 -0.17
N PRO A 29 11.48 22.17 0.10
CA PRO A 29 12.44 21.23 0.64
C PRO A 29 13.65 21.21 -0.28
N THR A 30 14.82 21.31 0.29
CA THR A 30 16.08 21.14 -0.43
C THR A 30 16.03 19.78 -1.11
N LYS A 31 15.94 19.75 -2.44
CA LYS A 31 16.12 18.51 -3.20
C LYS A 31 17.41 17.87 -2.69
N LEU A 32 17.32 16.61 -2.23
CA LEU A 32 18.53 15.85 -1.90
C LEU A 32 19.50 15.95 -3.08
N PRO A 33 20.80 16.17 -2.83
CA PRO A 33 21.79 16.32 -3.90
C PRO A 33 21.73 15.10 -4.83
N PRO A 34 21.91 15.27 -6.16
CA PRO A 34 21.88 14.18 -7.14
C PRO A 34 22.90 13.05 -6.88
N SER A 35 23.89 13.29 -6.02
CA SER A 35 24.95 12.33 -5.65
C SER A 35 24.46 11.08 -4.92
N TYR A 36 23.22 11.05 -4.39
CA TYR A 36 22.67 9.90 -3.66
C TYR A 36 21.96 8.86 -4.53
N ALA A 37 21.57 9.19 -5.74
CA ALA A 37 20.91 8.26 -6.66
C ALA A 37 21.92 7.39 -7.42
N LYS A 38 22.75 6.60 -6.73
CA LYS A 38 23.66 5.65 -7.37
C LYS A 38 22.95 4.49 -8.06
N SER A 39 21.66 4.25 -7.76
CA SER A 39 20.84 3.21 -8.34
C SER A 39 19.46 3.75 -8.71
N SER A 40 18.89 3.20 -9.77
CA SER A 40 17.54 3.56 -10.22
C SER A 40 16.72 2.32 -10.48
N VAL A 41 15.42 2.42 -10.25
CA VAL A 41 14.44 1.36 -10.50
C VAL A 41 13.42 1.87 -11.52
N LEU A 42 13.26 1.16 -12.61
CA LEU A 42 12.20 1.43 -13.58
C LEU A 42 10.92 0.75 -13.11
N LEU A 43 9.85 1.53 -12.89
CA LEU A 43 8.58 1.04 -12.37
C LEU A 43 7.44 1.27 -13.36
N VAL A 44 6.79 0.18 -13.79
CA VAL A 44 5.43 0.23 -14.34
C VAL A 44 4.46 -0.10 -13.21
N PRO A 45 3.70 0.87 -12.69
CA PRO A 45 2.87 0.71 -11.49
C PRO A 45 1.61 -0.13 -11.77
N LEU A 46 0.90 -0.55 -10.71
CA LEU A 46 -0.39 -1.24 -10.81
C LEU A 46 -1.48 -0.32 -11.37
N ASP A 47 -1.48 0.92 -10.91
CA ASP A 47 -2.28 2.05 -11.41
C ASP A 47 -1.64 3.37 -10.97
N SER A 48 -2.28 4.51 -11.29
CA SER A 48 -1.76 5.85 -11.01
C SER A 48 -2.05 6.38 -9.61
N ARG A 49 -2.73 5.61 -8.74
CA ARG A 49 -3.01 6.02 -7.35
C ARG A 49 -1.71 6.27 -6.58
N PRO A 50 -1.72 7.19 -5.59
CA PRO A 50 -0.54 7.51 -4.79
C PRO A 50 0.15 6.28 -4.19
N VAL A 51 -0.62 5.32 -3.67
CA VAL A 51 -0.10 4.07 -3.10
C VAL A 51 0.72 3.25 -4.10
N CYS A 52 0.41 3.32 -5.39
CA CYS A 52 1.11 2.61 -6.46
C CYS A 52 2.15 3.47 -7.19
N SER A 53 2.17 4.80 -6.98
CA SER A 53 3.00 5.76 -7.72
C SER A 53 3.88 6.63 -6.81
N SER A 54 3.34 7.66 -6.15
CA SER A 54 4.11 8.60 -5.32
C SER A 54 4.69 7.96 -4.06
N LEU A 55 3.96 7.08 -3.37
CA LEU A 55 4.45 6.37 -2.20
C LEU A 55 5.68 5.49 -2.50
N PRO A 56 5.69 4.64 -3.56
CA PRO A 56 6.89 3.95 -4.01
C PRO A 56 8.07 4.87 -4.33
N GLN A 57 7.83 6.05 -4.93
CA GLN A 57 8.90 7.02 -5.18
C GLN A 57 9.49 7.57 -3.89
N LYS A 58 8.68 7.88 -2.88
CA LYS A 58 9.12 8.33 -1.56
C LYS A 58 9.91 7.26 -0.81
N LEU A 59 9.47 6.00 -0.86
CA LEU A 59 10.25 4.87 -0.34
C LEU A 59 11.59 4.72 -1.07
N GLY A 60 11.59 4.88 -2.39
CA GLY A 60 12.82 4.92 -3.17
C GLY A 60 13.75 6.03 -2.72
N GLN A 61 13.24 7.24 -2.52
CA GLN A 61 14.04 8.38 -2.02
C GLN A 61 14.65 8.08 -0.65
N LEU A 62 13.89 7.47 0.28
CA LEU A 62 14.39 7.04 1.58
C LEU A 62 15.52 6.01 1.45
N ALA A 63 15.42 5.11 0.46
CA ALA A 63 16.45 4.13 0.13
C ALA A 63 17.67 4.74 -0.62
N GLY A 64 17.60 6.00 -1.05
CA GLY A 64 18.57 6.58 -1.98
C GLY A 64 18.45 6.03 -3.41
N LEU A 65 17.31 5.48 -3.77
CA LEU A 65 16.96 4.98 -5.10
C LEU A 65 16.10 5.99 -5.86
N ASN A 66 16.35 6.12 -7.15
CA ASN A 66 15.48 6.90 -8.02
C ASN A 66 14.46 5.98 -8.71
N VAL A 67 13.19 6.05 -8.30
CA VAL A 67 12.10 5.27 -8.88
C VAL A 67 11.47 6.04 -10.02
N ILE A 68 11.66 5.53 -11.24
CA ILE A 68 11.25 6.18 -12.49
C ILE A 68 9.97 5.52 -13.00
N LEU A 69 8.90 6.31 -13.11
CA LEU A 69 7.62 5.90 -13.67
C LEU A 69 7.46 6.36 -15.13
N PRO A 70 6.53 5.74 -15.89
CA PRO A 70 6.10 6.30 -17.17
C PRO A 70 5.57 7.73 -17.00
N PRO A 71 5.65 8.57 -18.03
CA PRO A 71 5.03 9.90 -17.99
C PRO A 71 3.56 9.83 -17.53
N LYS A 72 3.15 10.74 -16.63
CA LYS A 72 1.79 10.76 -16.07
C LYS A 72 0.70 10.72 -17.16
N ALA A 73 0.94 11.35 -18.31
CA ALA A 73 0.02 11.34 -19.45
C ALA A 73 -0.17 9.95 -20.11
N TYR A 74 0.65 8.95 -19.78
CA TYR A 74 0.50 7.59 -20.28
C TYR A 74 -0.26 6.69 -19.30
N LEU A 75 -0.29 7.08 -18.02
CA LEU A 75 -0.95 6.33 -16.95
C LEU A 75 -2.47 6.53 -17.00
N ASP A 76 -3.17 5.69 -16.27
CA ASP A 76 -4.61 5.77 -16.08
C ASP A 76 -5.03 7.05 -15.32
N ASN A 77 -6.29 7.43 -15.51
CA ASN A 77 -6.92 8.47 -14.72
C ASN A 77 -8.32 7.99 -14.32
N TYR A 78 -8.41 7.42 -13.12
CA TYR A 78 -9.61 6.81 -12.54
C TYR A 78 -10.22 5.75 -13.47
N LYS A 79 -11.34 6.06 -14.15
CA LYS A 79 -12.05 5.16 -15.08
C LYS A 79 -11.48 5.18 -16.51
N THR A 80 -10.52 6.05 -16.78
CA THR A 80 -9.84 6.09 -18.08
C THR A 80 -8.58 5.23 -18.01
N PRO A 81 -8.52 4.11 -18.72
CA PRO A 81 -7.35 3.23 -18.68
C PRO A 81 -6.11 3.89 -19.29
N ALA A 82 -4.95 3.43 -18.87
CA ALA A 82 -3.65 3.86 -19.37
C ALA A 82 -3.44 3.56 -20.86
N ASN A 83 -2.57 4.31 -21.49
CA ASN A 83 -2.10 4.00 -22.84
C ASN A 83 -1.01 2.91 -22.79
N LYS A 84 -1.44 1.66 -22.85
CA LYS A 84 -0.61 0.46 -22.71
C LYS A 84 0.52 0.42 -23.75
N GLU A 85 0.26 0.83 -24.97
CA GLU A 85 1.22 0.85 -26.07
C GLU A 85 2.35 1.83 -25.81
N LYS A 86 2.02 3.06 -25.36
CA LYS A 86 3.01 4.07 -24.97
C LYS A 86 3.83 3.66 -23.77
N ILE A 87 3.21 3.03 -22.76
CA ILE A 87 3.94 2.50 -21.59
C ILE A 87 4.92 1.41 -22.04
N LEU A 88 4.49 0.51 -22.91
CA LEU A 88 5.34 -0.57 -23.42
C LEU A 88 6.52 -0.05 -24.23
N GLN A 89 6.28 0.92 -25.14
CA GLN A 89 7.34 1.59 -25.89
C GLN A 89 8.32 2.31 -24.97
N TRP A 90 7.80 3.04 -23.99
CA TRP A 90 8.62 3.72 -22.97
C TRP A 90 9.49 2.71 -22.19
N LEU A 91 8.92 1.58 -21.80
CA LEU A 91 9.63 0.52 -21.10
C LEU A 91 10.75 -0.08 -21.98
N GLN A 92 10.47 -0.36 -23.25
CA GLN A 92 11.44 -0.89 -24.22
C GLN A 92 12.65 0.04 -24.43
N ILE A 93 12.39 1.34 -24.51
CA ILE A 93 13.44 2.36 -24.70
C ILE A 93 14.29 2.51 -23.43
N ASN A 94 13.65 2.51 -22.27
CA ASN A 94 14.31 2.91 -21.02
C ASN A 94 14.97 1.74 -20.28
N LYS A 95 14.46 0.51 -20.36
CA LYS A 95 14.94 -0.65 -19.60
C LYS A 95 16.46 -0.82 -19.65
N LYS A 96 17.08 -0.59 -20.81
CA LYS A 96 18.54 -0.72 -20.99
C LYS A 96 19.39 0.25 -20.14
N TYR A 97 18.80 1.36 -19.69
CA TYR A 97 19.51 2.37 -18.90
C TYR A 97 19.44 2.12 -17.39
N TYR A 98 18.47 1.31 -16.93
CA TYR A 98 18.20 1.11 -15.50
C TYR A 98 18.59 -0.29 -15.04
N PRO A 99 19.20 -0.44 -13.86
CA PRO A 99 19.67 -1.74 -13.37
C PRO A 99 18.55 -2.68 -12.95
N TYR A 100 17.38 -2.16 -12.57
CA TYR A 100 16.24 -2.94 -12.11
C TYR A 100 14.95 -2.49 -12.78
N SER A 101 14.04 -3.44 -13.02
CA SER A 101 12.70 -3.14 -13.53
C SER A 101 11.65 -3.90 -12.74
N ILE A 102 10.61 -3.18 -12.27
CA ILE A 102 9.41 -3.72 -11.62
C ILE A 102 8.23 -3.41 -12.53
N ILE A 103 7.49 -4.42 -12.95
CA ILE A 103 6.49 -4.28 -14.01
C ILE A 103 5.17 -4.90 -13.57
N SER A 104 4.10 -4.09 -13.51
CA SER A 104 2.73 -4.60 -13.42
C SER A 104 2.31 -5.22 -14.74
N ALA A 105 2.00 -6.51 -14.72
CA ALA A 105 1.42 -7.18 -15.87
C ALA A 105 -0.03 -6.73 -16.11
N ASP A 106 -0.76 -6.40 -15.06
CA ASP A 106 -2.15 -5.90 -15.13
C ASP A 106 -2.22 -4.52 -15.79
N MET A 107 -1.30 -3.61 -15.47
CA MET A 107 -1.18 -2.32 -16.16
C MET A 107 -0.97 -2.51 -17.67
N LEU A 108 -0.10 -3.43 -18.05
CA LEU A 108 0.19 -3.67 -19.46
C LEU A 108 -0.91 -4.44 -20.19
N LEU A 109 -1.69 -5.27 -19.49
CA LEU A 109 -2.79 -6.04 -20.10
C LEU A 109 -4.09 -5.25 -20.14
N PHE A 110 -4.43 -4.57 -19.05
CA PHE A 110 -5.72 -3.90 -18.87
C PHE A 110 -5.62 -2.37 -18.93
N GLY A 111 -4.53 -1.80 -18.45
CA GLY A 111 -4.34 -0.35 -18.34
C GLY A 111 -4.54 0.21 -16.93
N SER A 112 -5.04 -0.57 -15.97
CA SER A 112 -5.10 -0.28 -14.54
C SER A 112 -5.70 -1.45 -13.77
N LEU A 113 -5.61 -1.42 -12.43
CA LEU A 113 -6.32 -2.37 -11.57
C LEU A 113 -7.85 -2.25 -11.71
N LEU A 114 -8.38 -1.05 -11.83
CA LEU A 114 -9.83 -0.84 -12.00
C LEU A 114 -10.32 -1.46 -13.30
N GLU A 115 -9.60 -1.28 -14.40
CA GLU A 115 -9.95 -1.88 -15.69
C GLU A 115 -9.84 -3.41 -15.66
N ALA A 116 -8.82 -3.96 -14.97
CA ALA A 116 -8.68 -5.40 -14.75
C ALA A 116 -9.88 -6.03 -14.01
N ARG A 117 -10.57 -5.25 -13.17
CA ARG A 117 -11.79 -5.68 -12.47
C ARG A 117 -13.04 -5.63 -13.35
N GLN A 118 -13.01 -4.96 -14.50
CA GLN A 118 -14.16 -4.70 -15.37
C GLN A 118 -14.12 -5.47 -16.70
N ARG A 119 -12.93 -5.64 -17.23
CA ARG A 119 -12.69 -6.22 -18.56
C ARG A 119 -12.05 -7.60 -18.47
N ILE A 120 -12.41 -8.46 -19.38
CA ILE A 120 -11.76 -9.76 -19.60
C ILE A 120 -10.89 -9.63 -20.85
N ALA A 121 -9.58 -9.91 -20.70
CA ALA A 121 -8.68 -9.94 -21.85
C ALA A 121 -8.91 -11.19 -22.69
N THR A 122 -8.78 -11.04 -24.00
CA THR A 122 -8.85 -12.17 -24.93
C THR A 122 -7.57 -13.00 -24.90
N PRO A 123 -7.61 -14.30 -25.24
CA PRO A 123 -6.40 -15.13 -25.35
C PRO A 123 -5.36 -14.55 -26.33
N ALA A 124 -5.80 -13.83 -27.36
CA ALA A 124 -4.91 -13.16 -28.32
C ALA A 124 -4.15 -12.00 -27.66
N GLU A 125 -4.82 -11.15 -26.87
CA GLU A 125 -4.17 -10.07 -26.10
C GLU A 125 -3.17 -10.62 -25.08
N GLU A 126 -3.54 -11.68 -24.35
CA GLU A 126 -2.66 -12.36 -23.40
C GLU A 126 -1.39 -12.88 -24.08
N THR A 127 -1.56 -13.59 -25.20
CA THR A 127 -0.44 -14.17 -25.97
C THR A 127 0.46 -13.08 -26.55
N ALA A 128 -0.12 -12.00 -27.08
CA ALA A 128 0.63 -10.87 -27.61
C ALA A 128 1.46 -10.19 -26.53
N LEU A 129 0.89 -9.96 -25.34
CA LEU A 129 1.63 -9.36 -24.21
C LEU A 129 2.73 -10.30 -23.71
N LEU A 130 2.46 -11.59 -23.53
CA LEU A 130 3.47 -12.58 -23.14
C LEU A 130 4.64 -12.62 -24.13
N GLY A 131 4.37 -12.50 -25.42
CA GLY A 131 5.40 -12.39 -26.47
C GLY A 131 6.26 -11.14 -26.33
N LYS A 132 5.64 -9.97 -26.07
CA LYS A 132 6.34 -8.71 -25.84
C LYS A 132 7.19 -8.76 -24.55
N LEU A 133 6.65 -9.32 -23.47
CA LEU A 133 7.38 -9.54 -22.21
C LEU A 133 8.55 -10.51 -22.42
N ALA A 134 8.38 -11.57 -23.21
CA ALA A 134 9.46 -12.49 -23.55
C ALA A 134 10.61 -11.79 -24.28
N THR A 135 10.32 -10.88 -25.19
CA THR A 135 11.32 -10.06 -25.88
C THR A 135 12.05 -9.13 -24.90
N LEU A 136 11.31 -8.46 -24.01
CA LEU A 136 11.87 -7.57 -22.98
C LEU A 136 12.80 -8.31 -22.00
N THR A 137 12.49 -9.55 -21.65
CA THR A 137 13.23 -10.33 -20.65
C THR A 137 14.36 -11.19 -21.24
N LYS A 138 14.40 -11.38 -22.56
CA LYS A 138 15.48 -12.08 -23.29
C LYS A 138 16.69 -11.20 -23.63
N SER A 139 16.63 -9.89 -23.37
CA SER A 139 17.72 -8.97 -23.62
C SER A 139 19.05 -9.49 -23.01
N GLN A 140 20.14 -9.39 -23.76
CA GLN A 140 21.50 -9.81 -23.34
C GLN A 140 22.02 -9.05 -22.10
N ASP A 141 21.35 -7.96 -21.73
CA ASP A 141 21.59 -7.25 -20.47
C ASP A 141 21.05 -8.12 -19.34
N GLU A 142 21.89 -8.73 -18.55
CA GLU A 142 21.56 -9.60 -17.39
C GLU A 142 20.78 -8.90 -16.26
N LYS A 143 20.12 -7.79 -16.56
CA LYS A 143 19.41 -6.95 -15.59
C LYS A 143 18.14 -7.64 -15.07
N PRO A 144 17.96 -7.72 -13.74
CA PRO A 144 16.79 -8.35 -13.16
C PRO A 144 15.50 -7.61 -13.50
N VAL A 145 14.48 -8.41 -13.84
CA VAL A 145 13.10 -7.95 -14.08
C VAL A 145 12.18 -8.67 -13.11
N THR A 146 11.45 -7.92 -12.31
CA THR A 146 10.36 -8.46 -11.50
C THR A 146 9.04 -8.08 -12.14
N ILE A 147 8.25 -9.07 -12.52
CA ILE A 147 6.89 -8.89 -13.03
C ILE A 147 5.93 -9.28 -11.92
N PHE A 148 4.94 -8.45 -11.63
CA PHE A 148 3.87 -8.82 -10.71
C PHE A 148 2.50 -8.77 -11.40
N SER A 149 1.61 -9.61 -10.93
CA SER A 149 0.22 -9.71 -11.41
C SER A 149 -0.71 -9.98 -10.24
N VAL A 150 -1.95 -9.54 -10.35
CA VAL A 150 -2.93 -9.58 -9.27
C VAL A 150 -4.02 -10.59 -9.60
N ILE A 151 -4.28 -11.52 -8.67
CA ILE A 151 -5.44 -12.41 -8.72
C ILE A 151 -6.68 -11.57 -8.41
N PRO A 152 -7.76 -11.65 -9.21
CA PRO A 152 -8.95 -10.84 -9.00
C PRO A 152 -9.54 -10.98 -7.60
N ARG A 153 -10.06 -9.88 -7.06
CA ARG A 153 -10.71 -9.85 -5.75
C ARG A 153 -12.02 -10.61 -5.71
N LEU A 154 -12.42 -11.07 -4.52
CA LEU A 154 -13.65 -11.83 -4.30
C LEU A 154 -14.93 -11.01 -4.57
N LEU A 155 -14.95 -9.75 -4.10
CA LEU A 155 -16.10 -8.86 -4.27
C LEU A 155 -16.07 -8.18 -5.63
N VAL A 156 -17.14 -8.35 -6.39
CA VAL A 156 -17.34 -7.64 -7.65
C VAL A 156 -17.61 -6.16 -7.37
N SER A 157 -17.12 -5.30 -8.25
CA SER A 157 -17.45 -3.87 -8.18
C SER A 157 -18.93 -3.65 -8.47
N ASP A 158 -19.60 -2.82 -7.65
CA ASP A 158 -21.04 -2.52 -7.78
C ASP A 158 -21.41 -2.03 -9.19
N GLU A 159 -20.50 -1.33 -9.86
CA GLU A 159 -20.69 -0.80 -11.22
C GLU A 159 -20.83 -1.87 -12.31
N LEU A 160 -20.47 -3.10 -12.00
CA LEU A 160 -20.55 -4.24 -12.93
C LEU A 160 -21.83 -5.06 -12.76
N LEU A 161 -22.61 -4.72 -11.77
CA LEU A 161 -23.79 -5.51 -11.39
C LEU A 161 -25.06 -4.71 -11.65
N PRO A 162 -26.08 -5.34 -12.23
CA PRO A 162 -27.40 -4.69 -12.37
C PRO A 162 -28.04 -4.39 -11.01
N ASP A 163 -27.69 -5.12 -9.95
CA ASP A 163 -28.15 -4.93 -8.58
C ASP A 163 -27.06 -5.42 -7.61
N ARG A 164 -26.83 -4.67 -6.52
CA ARG A 164 -25.93 -5.02 -5.41
C ARG A 164 -26.24 -6.36 -4.75
N TRP A 165 -27.48 -6.79 -4.78
CA TRP A 165 -27.90 -8.10 -4.27
C TRP A 165 -27.12 -9.25 -4.93
N TYR A 166 -26.78 -9.12 -6.22
CA TYR A 166 -25.98 -10.12 -6.93
C TYR A 166 -24.55 -10.23 -6.41
N ALA A 167 -23.95 -9.14 -5.89
CA ALA A 167 -22.62 -9.20 -5.27
C ALA A 167 -22.58 -10.23 -4.12
N TYR A 168 -23.61 -10.21 -3.26
CA TYR A 168 -23.74 -11.16 -2.16
C TYR A 168 -23.93 -12.60 -2.67
N GLN A 169 -24.73 -12.80 -3.72
CA GLN A 169 -24.94 -14.14 -4.29
C GLN A 169 -23.67 -14.68 -4.95
N LEU A 170 -22.91 -13.84 -5.67
CA LEU A 170 -21.63 -14.20 -6.28
C LEU A 170 -20.59 -14.57 -5.20
N LEU A 171 -20.52 -13.82 -4.11
CA LEU A 171 -19.67 -14.15 -2.98
C LEU A 171 -19.99 -15.53 -2.41
N ARG A 172 -21.27 -15.80 -2.11
CA ARG A 172 -21.72 -17.10 -1.57
C ARG A 172 -21.48 -18.25 -2.57
N TYR A 173 -21.75 -18.02 -3.86
CA TYR A 173 -21.43 -18.98 -4.89
C TYR A 173 -19.95 -19.30 -4.92
N SER A 174 -19.10 -18.28 -4.91
CA SER A 174 -17.64 -18.40 -4.93
C SER A 174 -17.12 -19.23 -3.74
N GLU A 175 -17.60 -18.94 -2.53
CA GLU A 175 -17.23 -19.69 -1.32
C GLU A 175 -17.69 -21.15 -1.40
N TYR A 176 -18.95 -21.40 -1.77
CA TYR A 176 -19.45 -22.76 -1.91
C TYR A 176 -18.72 -23.54 -3.01
N HIS A 177 -18.41 -22.90 -4.13
CA HIS A 177 -17.66 -23.53 -5.23
C HIS A 177 -16.29 -24.04 -4.73
N ASP A 178 -15.57 -23.23 -3.99
CA ASP A 178 -14.26 -23.60 -3.47
C ASP A 178 -14.36 -24.66 -2.36
N LEU A 179 -15.29 -24.51 -1.44
CA LEU A 179 -15.55 -25.51 -0.39
C LEU A 179 -15.96 -26.87 -0.96
N VAL A 180 -16.79 -26.91 -2.02
CA VAL A 180 -17.13 -28.14 -2.74
C VAL A 180 -15.89 -28.78 -3.35
N ARG A 181 -15.03 -27.97 -3.99
CA ARG A 181 -13.75 -28.42 -4.56
C ARG A 181 -12.85 -29.06 -3.50
N ILE A 182 -12.81 -28.51 -2.28
CA ILE A 182 -11.94 -28.98 -1.20
C ILE A 182 -12.53 -30.22 -0.50
N THR A 183 -13.83 -30.23 -0.24
CA THR A 183 -14.46 -31.21 0.65
C THR A 183 -15.24 -32.30 -0.07
N GLY A 184 -15.65 -32.10 -1.33
CA GLY A 184 -16.56 -32.97 -2.05
C GLY A 184 -17.98 -33.04 -1.46
N SER A 185 -18.36 -32.13 -0.54
CA SER A 185 -19.61 -32.19 0.23
C SER A 185 -20.83 -32.05 -0.66
N PHE A 186 -21.71 -33.05 -0.61
CA PHE A 186 -23.03 -33.03 -1.29
C PHE A 186 -23.92 -31.87 -0.79
N ALA A 187 -23.94 -31.62 0.51
CA ALA A 187 -24.73 -30.53 1.08
C ALA A 187 -24.30 -29.16 0.58
N LEU A 188 -22.97 -28.92 0.48
CA LEU A 188 -22.41 -27.68 -0.09
C LEU A 188 -22.69 -27.59 -1.59
N THR A 189 -22.63 -28.69 -2.32
CA THR A 189 -23.02 -28.75 -3.75
C THR A 189 -24.47 -28.30 -3.95
N GLN A 190 -25.39 -28.75 -3.10
CA GLN A 190 -26.79 -28.31 -3.16
C GLN A 190 -26.93 -26.80 -2.89
N LYS A 191 -26.26 -26.29 -1.86
CA LYS A 191 -26.22 -24.83 -1.56
C LYS A 191 -25.66 -24.04 -2.71
N MET A 192 -24.55 -24.48 -3.33
CA MET A 192 -23.96 -23.85 -4.49
C MET A 192 -24.97 -23.75 -5.65
N ARG A 193 -25.61 -24.87 -6.02
CA ARG A 193 -26.62 -24.91 -7.10
C ARG A 193 -27.84 -24.03 -6.79
N GLN A 194 -28.29 -23.97 -5.53
CA GLN A 194 -29.37 -23.09 -5.12
C GLN A 194 -28.99 -21.60 -5.25
N THR A 195 -27.75 -21.27 -4.94
CA THR A 195 -27.23 -19.91 -5.09
C THR A 195 -27.05 -19.55 -6.57
N GLU A 196 -26.53 -20.47 -7.37
CA GLU A 196 -26.38 -20.33 -8.83
C GLU A 196 -27.69 -19.94 -9.52
N LYS A 197 -28.81 -20.62 -9.18
CA LYS A 197 -30.14 -20.32 -9.74
C LYS A 197 -30.64 -18.89 -9.44
N LYS A 198 -30.05 -18.20 -8.50
CA LYS A 198 -30.42 -16.83 -8.12
C LYS A 198 -29.62 -15.77 -8.89
N ILE A 199 -28.63 -16.17 -9.65
CA ILE A 199 -27.71 -15.27 -10.38
C ILE A 199 -28.03 -15.39 -11.87
N PRO A 200 -28.18 -14.26 -12.60
CA PRO A 200 -28.31 -14.30 -14.05
C PRO A 200 -27.11 -15.04 -14.66
N PRO A 201 -27.33 -15.97 -15.60
CA PRO A 201 -26.25 -16.79 -16.18
C PRO A 201 -25.09 -15.96 -16.77
N GLU A 202 -25.39 -14.84 -17.41
CA GLU A 202 -24.40 -13.92 -18.00
C GLU A 202 -23.55 -13.24 -16.93
N VAL A 203 -24.12 -12.86 -15.77
CA VAL A 203 -23.41 -12.26 -14.64
C VAL A 203 -22.46 -13.29 -14.02
N LEU A 204 -22.97 -14.50 -13.77
CA LEU A 204 -22.15 -15.58 -13.22
C LEU A 204 -21.03 -15.99 -14.17
N GLN A 205 -21.33 -16.14 -15.48
CA GLN A 205 -20.34 -16.49 -16.47
C GLN A 205 -19.23 -15.43 -16.57
N LYS A 206 -19.59 -14.16 -16.56
CA LYS A 206 -18.61 -13.05 -16.56
C LYS A 206 -17.70 -13.14 -15.34
N TYR A 207 -18.27 -13.34 -14.15
CA TYR A 207 -17.53 -13.49 -12.90
C TYR A 207 -16.53 -14.65 -12.94
N ILE A 208 -16.98 -15.85 -13.33
CA ILE A 208 -16.11 -17.03 -13.47
C ILE A 208 -15.01 -16.80 -14.51
N SER A 209 -15.37 -16.16 -15.63
CA SER A 209 -14.44 -15.92 -16.74
C SER A 209 -13.28 -14.99 -16.37
N GLN A 210 -13.46 -14.07 -15.40
CA GLN A 210 -12.37 -13.25 -14.87
C GLN A 210 -11.27 -14.11 -14.24
N TYR A 211 -11.64 -15.09 -13.39
CA TYR A 211 -10.66 -15.98 -12.78
C TYR A 211 -10.04 -16.94 -13.78
N GLN A 212 -10.82 -17.47 -14.72
CA GLN A 212 -10.29 -18.33 -15.78
C GLN A 212 -9.27 -17.59 -16.65
N GLN A 213 -9.53 -16.35 -16.97
CA GLN A 213 -8.63 -15.47 -17.71
C GLN A 213 -7.36 -15.20 -16.90
N SER A 214 -7.50 -14.79 -15.63
CA SER A 214 -6.37 -14.56 -14.73
C SER A 214 -5.49 -15.81 -14.57
N ASP A 215 -6.10 -16.98 -14.37
CA ASP A 215 -5.39 -18.26 -14.28
C ASP A 215 -4.55 -18.55 -15.55
N ARG A 216 -5.15 -18.42 -16.76
CA ARG A 216 -4.41 -18.64 -18.02
C ARG A 216 -3.23 -17.70 -18.14
N PHE A 217 -3.45 -16.41 -17.89
CA PHE A 217 -2.40 -15.40 -18.02
C PHE A 217 -1.27 -15.62 -17.01
N ASN A 218 -1.60 -15.89 -15.76
CA ASN A 218 -0.62 -16.15 -14.70
C ASN A 218 0.19 -17.43 -14.93
N LEU A 219 -0.44 -18.49 -15.46
CA LEU A 219 0.26 -19.69 -15.89
C LEU A 219 1.18 -19.42 -17.09
N GLY A 220 0.78 -18.51 -17.98
CA GLY A 220 1.62 -17.99 -19.08
C GLY A 220 2.86 -17.24 -18.56
N LEU A 221 2.71 -16.39 -17.55
CA LEU A 221 3.82 -15.71 -16.87
C LEU A 221 4.79 -16.70 -16.22
N LEU A 222 4.29 -17.77 -15.57
CA LEU A 222 5.13 -18.85 -15.03
C LEU A 222 5.92 -19.57 -16.13
N ALA A 223 5.29 -19.82 -17.29
CA ALA A 223 5.97 -20.42 -18.44
C ALA A 223 7.05 -19.47 -19.02
N LEU A 224 6.81 -18.18 -19.02
CA LEU A 224 7.80 -17.15 -19.39
C LEU A 224 9.00 -17.18 -18.44
N ALA A 225 8.79 -17.08 -17.11
CA ALA A 225 9.86 -17.05 -16.13
C ALA A 225 10.71 -18.32 -16.13
N LYS A 226 10.12 -19.47 -16.49
CA LYS A 226 10.88 -20.72 -16.68
C LYS A 226 11.93 -20.61 -17.79
N LYS A 227 11.66 -19.80 -18.82
CA LYS A 227 12.53 -19.64 -20.01
C LYS A 227 13.50 -18.45 -19.89
N THR A 228 13.32 -17.58 -18.90
CA THR A 228 14.08 -16.34 -18.75
C THR A 228 14.79 -16.31 -17.39
N PRO A 229 16.16 -16.39 -17.36
CA PRO A 229 16.92 -16.57 -16.10
C PRO A 229 16.69 -15.44 -15.09
N ASN A 230 16.69 -14.19 -15.54
CA ASN A 230 16.67 -12.99 -14.70
C ASN A 230 15.26 -12.46 -14.42
N THR A 231 14.21 -13.23 -14.73
CA THR A 231 12.82 -12.84 -14.47
C THR A 231 12.34 -13.47 -13.17
N LYS A 232 11.83 -12.63 -12.27
CA LYS A 232 11.11 -13.03 -11.07
C LYS A 232 9.63 -12.65 -11.18
N LEU A 233 8.78 -13.40 -10.51
CA LEU A 233 7.34 -13.19 -10.49
C LEU A 233 6.83 -13.02 -9.07
N THR A 234 5.87 -12.09 -8.92
CA THR A 234 5.10 -11.95 -7.69
C THR A 234 3.62 -11.96 -8.06
N PHE A 235 2.85 -12.87 -7.47
CA PHE A 235 1.41 -12.92 -7.61
C PHE A 235 0.76 -12.42 -6.34
N GLY A 236 -0.01 -11.33 -6.45
CA GLY A 236 -0.78 -10.78 -5.34
C GLY A 236 -2.19 -11.34 -5.34
N GLN A 237 -2.69 -11.76 -4.20
CA GLN A 237 -4.09 -12.08 -4.02
C GLN A 237 -4.80 -10.83 -3.46
N ASP A 238 -5.57 -10.15 -4.34
CA ASP A 238 -6.38 -8.98 -3.97
C ASP A 238 -7.44 -9.38 -2.93
N ASP A 239 -8.26 -8.44 -2.46
CA ASP A 239 -9.28 -8.61 -1.44
C ASP A 239 -10.01 -9.96 -1.57
N ALA A 240 -9.92 -10.80 -0.55
CA ALA A 240 -10.40 -12.16 -0.58
C ALA A 240 -11.01 -12.61 0.76
N SER A 241 -11.39 -13.87 0.85
CA SER A 241 -11.69 -14.59 2.08
C SER A 241 -10.90 -15.91 2.09
N PRO A 242 -10.89 -16.65 3.21
CA PRO A 242 -10.21 -17.95 3.29
C PRO A 242 -10.67 -18.97 2.24
N PHE A 243 -11.86 -18.77 1.68
CA PHE A 243 -12.43 -19.61 0.63
C PHE A 243 -12.95 -18.75 -0.52
N GLY A 244 -13.11 -19.35 -1.67
CA GLY A 244 -13.66 -18.70 -2.86
C GLY A 244 -12.79 -18.85 -4.09
N LEU A 245 -13.26 -18.31 -5.21
CA LEU A 245 -12.54 -18.38 -6.49
C LEU A 245 -11.14 -17.75 -6.42
N PRO A 246 -10.90 -16.62 -5.69
CA PRO A 246 -9.54 -16.11 -5.49
C PRO A 246 -8.62 -17.12 -4.81
N HIS A 247 -9.12 -17.78 -3.75
CA HIS A 247 -8.36 -18.83 -3.06
C HIS A 247 -8.09 -20.01 -3.99
N ALA A 248 -9.07 -20.47 -4.75
CA ALA A 248 -8.88 -21.55 -5.72
C ALA A 248 -7.82 -21.21 -6.77
N SER A 249 -7.83 -19.99 -7.31
CA SER A 249 -6.81 -19.47 -8.24
C SER A 249 -5.43 -19.39 -7.59
N ALA A 250 -5.33 -18.88 -6.36
CA ALA A 250 -4.09 -18.82 -5.61
C ALA A 250 -3.47 -20.22 -5.39
N GLN A 251 -4.29 -21.22 -5.00
CA GLN A 251 -3.84 -22.61 -4.86
C GLN A 251 -3.35 -23.20 -6.19
N LYS A 252 -4.03 -22.92 -7.30
CA LYS A 252 -3.62 -23.34 -8.63
C LYS A 252 -2.25 -22.76 -9.04
N ILE A 253 -2.05 -21.48 -8.80
CA ILE A 253 -0.76 -20.82 -9.07
C ILE A 253 0.34 -21.40 -8.18
N LYS A 254 0.06 -21.58 -6.87
CA LYS A 254 0.99 -22.20 -5.92
C LYS A 254 1.39 -23.60 -6.35
N ALA A 255 0.43 -24.44 -6.73
CA ALA A 255 0.70 -25.78 -7.25
C ALA A 255 1.57 -25.74 -8.52
N ALA A 256 1.30 -24.78 -9.43
CA ALA A 256 2.08 -24.61 -10.65
C ALA A 256 3.52 -24.14 -10.37
N ILE A 257 3.74 -23.28 -9.39
CA ILE A 257 5.08 -22.86 -8.94
C ILE A 257 5.88 -24.10 -8.46
N TYR A 258 5.28 -24.94 -7.64
CA TYR A 258 5.93 -26.14 -7.11
C TYR A 258 6.20 -27.19 -8.21
N SER A 259 5.18 -27.52 -9.04
CA SER A 259 5.32 -28.53 -10.09
C SER A 259 6.32 -28.14 -11.17
N LYS A 260 6.49 -26.84 -11.44
CA LYS A 260 7.47 -26.30 -12.40
C LYS A 260 8.84 -26.02 -11.78
N LYS A 261 9.03 -26.24 -10.45
CA LYS A 261 10.25 -25.96 -9.68
C LYS A 261 10.69 -24.50 -9.79
N LEU A 262 9.75 -23.57 -9.60
CA LEU A 262 9.97 -22.13 -9.73
C LEU A 262 9.96 -21.37 -8.37
N GLN A 263 10.13 -22.06 -7.23
CA GLN A 263 10.05 -21.45 -5.90
C GLN A 263 11.11 -20.36 -5.67
N ASN A 264 12.23 -20.43 -6.36
CA ASN A 264 13.28 -19.41 -6.34
C ASN A 264 13.01 -18.21 -7.26
N LYS A 265 12.00 -18.30 -8.13
CA LYS A 265 11.66 -17.28 -9.13
C LYS A 265 10.26 -16.69 -8.98
N ALA A 266 9.33 -17.41 -8.38
CA ALA A 266 7.94 -17.01 -8.29
C ALA A 266 7.42 -17.15 -6.86
N GLN A 267 6.74 -16.13 -6.38
CA GLN A 267 6.12 -16.09 -5.05
C GLN A 267 4.66 -15.64 -5.16
N LEU A 268 3.84 -16.14 -4.23
CA LEU A 268 2.49 -15.64 -4.00
C LEU A 268 2.50 -14.84 -2.70
N THR A 269 1.85 -13.68 -2.70
CA THR A 269 1.63 -12.85 -1.51
C THR A 269 0.15 -12.48 -1.40
N TYR A 270 -0.24 -11.97 -0.24
CA TYR A 270 -1.60 -11.47 -0.01
C TYR A 270 -1.61 -9.96 -0.11
N GLY A 271 -2.62 -9.41 -0.81
CA GLY A 271 -2.78 -8.01 -1.13
C GLY A 271 -2.36 -7.64 -2.55
N ALA A 272 -2.48 -6.38 -2.90
CA ALA A 272 -2.23 -5.86 -4.24
C ALA A 272 -1.44 -4.55 -4.24
N ASP A 273 -1.92 -3.54 -3.55
CA ASP A 273 -1.40 -2.16 -3.62
C ASP A 273 0.02 -2.03 -3.04
N GLU A 274 0.33 -2.76 -1.97
CA GLU A 274 1.62 -2.73 -1.26
C GLU A 274 2.74 -3.53 -1.94
N ILE A 275 2.43 -4.31 -2.96
CA ILE A 275 3.42 -5.19 -3.64
C ILE A 275 4.61 -4.36 -4.12
N VAL A 276 4.36 -3.20 -4.72
CA VAL A 276 5.42 -2.34 -5.24
C VAL A 276 6.32 -1.83 -4.12
N ALA A 277 5.76 -1.43 -2.98
CA ALA A 277 6.53 -0.99 -1.81
C ALA A 277 7.48 -2.10 -1.32
N LEU A 278 6.96 -3.33 -1.19
CA LEU A 278 7.75 -4.51 -0.81
C LEU A 278 8.84 -4.84 -1.84
N LEU A 279 8.55 -4.73 -3.14
CA LEU A 279 9.51 -5.00 -4.20
C LEU A 279 10.63 -3.95 -4.28
N ILE A 280 10.34 -2.68 -4.02
CA ILE A 280 11.35 -1.62 -3.90
C ILE A 280 12.25 -1.88 -2.70
N ALA A 281 11.66 -2.21 -1.54
CA ALA A 281 12.41 -2.57 -0.35
C ALA A 281 13.30 -3.80 -0.61
N ARG A 282 12.77 -4.85 -1.24
CA ARG A 282 13.54 -6.03 -1.66
C ARG A 282 14.70 -5.67 -2.57
N CYS A 283 14.45 -4.83 -3.58
CA CYS A 283 15.49 -4.36 -4.51
C CYS A 283 16.63 -3.66 -3.75
N PHE A 284 16.28 -2.79 -2.81
CA PHE A 284 17.27 -2.09 -1.98
C PHE A 284 18.04 -3.04 -1.06
N LEU A 285 17.37 -3.97 -0.38
CA LEU A 285 18.02 -4.96 0.49
C LEU A 285 19.02 -5.85 -0.28
N GLN A 286 18.69 -6.22 -1.52
CA GLN A 286 19.60 -6.96 -2.38
C GLN A 286 20.85 -6.15 -2.76
N GLN A 287 20.72 -4.84 -2.99
CA GLN A 287 21.86 -3.96 -3.24
C GLN A 287 22.71 -3.72 -1.98
N ALA A 288 22.05 -3.68 -0.82
CA ALA A 288 22.70 -3.51 0.47
C ALA A 288 23.39 -4.79 0.98
N ASP A 289 23.18 -5.92 0.30
CA ASP A 289 23.60 -7.26 0.71
C ASP A 289 23.29 -7.53 2.19
N TRP A 290 22.03 -7.26 2.56
CA TRP A 290 21.59 -7.39 3.93
C TRP A 290 20.24 -8.08 4.05
N GLN A 291 20.16 -9.02 5.00
CA GLN A 291 18.94 -9.71 5.39
C GLN A 291 18.52 -9.26 6.78
N PRO A 292 17.49 -8.39 6.91
CA PRO A 292 17.02 -7.90 8.19
C PRO A 292 16.35 -9.01 9.00
N LYS A 293 16.59 -8.99 10.32
CA LYS A 293 15.92 -9.84 11.31
C LYS A 293 14.77 -9.07 11.94
N ILE A 294 13.57 -9.61 11.88
CA ILE A 294 12.34 -8.94 12.33
C ILE A 294 11.67 -9.77 13.40
N TYR A 295 11.42 -9.16 14.55
CA TYR A 295 10.58 -9.71 15.59
C TYR A 295 9.14 -9.18 15.42
N LEU A 296 8.16 -10.08 15.44
CA LEU A 296 6.73 -9.75 15.34
C LEU A 296 6.13 -9.75 16.74
N ALA A 297 5.83 -8.57 17.27
CA ALA A 297 5.18 -8.38 18.55
C ALA A 297 3.68 -8.18 18.34
N TYR A 298 2.87 -9.16 18.66
CA TYR A 298 1.42 -9.08 18.53
C TYR A 298 0.79 -8.47 19.78
N ALA A 299 -0.14 -7.53 19.61
CA ALA A 299 -0.88 -6.89 20.70
C ALA A 299 -1.68 -7.90 21.56
N SER A 300 -1.99 -9.07 21.01
CA SER A 300 -2.56 -10.21 21.70
C SER A 300 -2.34 -11.51 20.91
N THR A 301 -2.51 -12.66 21.57
CA THR A 301 -2.46 -13.97 20.89
C THR A 301 -3.57 -14.13 19.85
N GLN A 302 -4.72 -13.49 20.05
CA GLN A 302 -5.81 -13.45 19.07
C GLN A 302 -5.37 -12.72 17.81
N THR A 303 -4.61 -11.62 17.93
CA THR A 303 -4.08 -10.85 16.80
C THR A 303 -3.30 -11.73 15.83
N GLU A 304 -2.45 -12.62 16.32
CA GLU A 304 -1.65 -13.53 15.51
C GLU A 304 -2.49 -14.46 14.62
N GLN A 305 -3.60 -14.96 15.17
CA GLN A 305 -4.49 -15.92 14.51
C GLN A 305 -5.68 -15.26 13.79
N SER A 306 -5.82 -13.94 13.88
CA SER A 306 -6.93 -13.22 13.25
C SER A 306 -6.88 -13.34 11.73
N VAL A 307 -8.04 -13.53 11.13
CA VAL A 307 -8.29 -13.33 9.71
C VAL A 307 -8.99 -11.99 9.56
N MET A 308 -8.22 -10.97 9.23
CA MET A 308 -8.76 -9.61 9.07
C MET A 308 -9.67 -9.51 7.85
N PRO A 309 -10.60 -8.54 7.79
CA PRO A 309 -11.46 -8.33 6.62
C PRO A 309 -10.63 -8.26 5.33
N TYR A 310 -11.17 -8.83 4.28
CA TYR A 310 -10.55 -8.94 2.95
C TYR A 310 -9.24 -9.75 2.89
N MET A 311 -8.92 -10.51 3.95
CA MET A 311 -7.75 -11.39 3.97
C MET A 311 -8.15 -12.85 3.73
N ALA A 312 -7.36 -13.56 2.92
CA ALA A 312 -7.54 -14.99 2.67
C ALA A 312 -6.86 -15.89 3.71
N THR A 313 -6.17 -15.30 4.67
CA THR A 313 -5.34 -16.04 5.63
C THR A 313 -5.20 -15.26 6.95
N THR A 314 -4.59 -15.90 7.96
CA THR A 314 -4.28 -15.25 9.23
C THR A 314 -3.22 -14.16 9.08
N THR A 315 -3.21 -13.21 10.03
CA THR A 315 -2.20 -12.15 10.09
C THR A 315 -0.79 -12.72 10.12
N ALA A 316 -0.55 -13.78 10.89
CA ALA A 316 0.76 -14.45 10.94
C ALA A 316 1.20 -14.97 9.57
N ASN A 317 0.33 -15.67 8.85
CA ASN A 317 0.65 -16.19 7.52
C ASN A 317 0.85 -15.07 6.50
N ALA A 318 0.06 -14.00 6.56
CA ALA A 318 0.22 -12.85 5.67
C ALA A 318 1.60 -12.20 5.88
N LEU A 319 1.99 -11.95 7.14
CA LEU A 319 3.30 -11.40 7.49
C LEU A 319 4.44 -12.34 7.06
N ALA A 320 4.33 -13.64 7.30
CA ALA A 320 5.35 -14.60 6.86
C ALA A 320 5.58 -14.54 5.34
N ASN A 321 4.51 -14.39 4.55
CA ASN A 321 4.63 -14.24 3.08
C ASN A 321 5.27 -12.91 2.69
N GLN A 322 4.93 -11.80 3.35
CA GLN A 322 5.53 -10.49 3.08
C GLN A 322 7.01 -10.46 3.50
N LEU A 323 7.38 -11.05 4.64
CA LEU A 323 8.78 -11.21 5.05
C LEU A 323 9.58 -12.07 4.05
N ALA A 324 9.01 -13.14 3.55
CA ALA A 324 9.63 -13.96 2.50
C ALA A 324 9.81 -13.16 1.19
N LEU A 325 8.83 -12.33 0.81
CA LEU A 325 8.93 -11.44 -0.35
C LEU A 325 10.03 -10.41 -0.18
N LEU A 326 10.18 -9.82 1.00
CA LEU A 326 11.28 -8.92 1.35
C LEU A 326 12.64 -9.63 1.39
N GLY A 327 12.67 -10.92 1.71
CA GLY A 327 13.87 -11.67 2.04
C GLY A 327 14.36 -11.39 3.45
N ALA A 328 13.47 -10.98 4.34
CA ALA A 328 13.71 -10.79 5.76
C ALA A 328 13.60 -12.12 6.52
N GLN A 329 14.24 -12.19 7.69
CA GLN A 329 14.16 -13.33 8.59
C GLN A 329 13.31 -12.98 9.80
N GLN A 330 12.30 -13.80 10.11
CA GLN A 330 11.60 -13.70 11.38
C GLN A 330 12.46 -14.31 12.49
N VAL A 331 12.53 -13.65 13.66
CA VAL A 331 13.22 -14.13 14.86
C VAL A 331 12.25 -14.28 16.02
N ALA A 332 12.62 -15.14 17.00
CA ALA A 332 11.73 -15.52 18.09
C ALA A 332 11.76 -14.56 19.29
N ALA A 333 12.74 -13.66 19.37
CA ALA A 333 12.92 -12.75 20.48
C ALA A 333 13.40 -11.37 20.02
N PRO A 334 12.98 -10.27 20.67
CA PRO A 334 13.32 -8.91 20.26
C PRO A 334 14.82 -8.62 20.35
N GLU A 335 15.56 -9.27 21.25
CA GLU A 335 17.00 -9.09 21.42
C GLU A 335 17.81 -9.53 20.19
N ASN A 336 17.23 -10.41 19.39
CA ASN A 336 17.84 -10.92 18.16
C ASN A 336 17.40 -10.16 16.91
N ALA A 337 16.56 -9.13 17.08
CA ALA A 337 15.94 -8.41 15.97
C ALA A 337 16.69 -7.12 15.61
N ASP A 338 16.76 -6.83 14.32
CA ASP A 338 17.12 -5.50 13.82
C ASP A 338 15.94 -4.53 13.91
N ILE A 339 14.71 -5.05 13.81
CA ILE A 339 13.44 -4.30 13.82
C ILE A 339 12.42 -5.08 14.64
N VAL A 340 11.72 -4.38 15.53
CA VAL A 340 10.52 -4.89 16.22
C VAL A 340 9.30 -4.34 15.50
N CYS A 341 8.47 -5.23 14.98
CA CYS A 341 7.20 -4.86 14.33
C CYS A 341 6.06 -5.14 15.31
N TYR A 342 5.39 -4.08 15.79
CA TYR A 342 4.25 -4.18 16.68
C TYR A 342 2.95 -4.20 15.88
N ILE A 343 2.14 -5.24 16.07
CA ILE A 343 0.96 -5.52 15.26
C ILE A 343 -0.31 -5.35 16.09
N ASN A 344 -1.11 -4.34 15.75
CA ASN A 344 -2.47 -4.15 16.24
C ASN A 344 -3.49 -4.60 15.19
N CYS A 345 -4.47 -5.41 15.63
CA CYS A 345 -5.69 -5.74 14.89
C CYS A 345 -6.86 -5.51 15.84
N GLY A 346 -7.21 -4.24 16.03
CA GLY A 346 -8.26 -3.87 16.99
C GLY A 346 -9.65 -4.28 16.52
N THR A 347 -10.47 -4.69 17.49
CA THR A 347 -11.88 -5.04 17.31
C THR A 347 -12.72 -4.36 18.39
N ASP A 348 -14.03 -4.31 18.23
CA ASP A 348 -14.92 -3.78 19.28
C ASP A 348 -14.82 -4.55 20.61
N LYS A 349 -14.54 -5.85 20.53
CA LYS A 349 -14.38 -6.70 21.72
C LYS A 349 -12.99 -6.58 22.35
N ASN A 350 -11.99 -6.16 21.57
CA ASN A 350 -10.61 -6.04 22.02
C ASN A 350 -9.95 -4.80 21.38
N PRO A 351 -10.43 -3.59 21.76
CA PRO A 351 -9.79 -2.36 21.31
C PRO A 351 -8.45 -2.17 22.01
N PRO A 352 -7.46 -1.55 21.34
CA PRO A 352 -6.19 -1.25 21.98
C PRO A 352 -6.38 -0.24 23.14
N GLY A 353 -5.55 -0.38 24.17
CA GLY A 353 -5.64 0.44 25.38
C GLY A 353 -4.29 0.93 25.89
N LYS A 354 -4.28 1.32 27.18
CA LYS A 354 -3.09 1.82 27.87
C LYS A 354 -1.92 0.83 27.82
N ASN A 355 -2.21 -0.46 28.02
CA ASN A 355 -1.15 -1.48 28.10
C ASN A 355 -0.37 -1.56 26.80
N GLN A 356 -1.05 -1.62 25.65
CA GLN A 356 -0.42 -1.67 24.33
C GLN A 356 0.40 -0.40 24.05
N ALA A 357 -0.10 0.78 24.41
CA ALA A 357 0.66 2.02 24.30
C ALA A 357 1.93 2.01 25.17
N GLN A 358 1.84 1.49 26.41
CA GLN A 358 2.99 1.35 27.30
C GLN A 358 4.01 0.31 26.83
N GLU A 359 3.56 -0.77 26.19
CA GLU A 359 4.45 -1.76 25.55
C GLU A 359 5.27 -1.13 24.44
N VAL A 360 4.63 -0.37 23.55
CA VAL A 360 5.32 0.38 22.49
C VAL A 360 6.33 1.36 23.09
N GLN A 361 5.95 2.11 24.14
CA GLN A 361 6.86 3.05 24.80
C GLN A 361 8.09 2.34 25.39
N LYS A 362 7.91 1.20 26.06
CA LYS A 362 9.01 0.39 26.61
C LYS A 362 9.96 -0.10 25.52
N LEU A 363 9.43 -0.53 24.37
CA LEU A 363 10.27 -0.95 23.22
C LEU A 363 11.10 0.23 22.69
N LEU A 364 10.51 1.43 22.59
CA LEU A 364 11.23 2.64 22.16
C LEU A 364 12.29 3.08 23.18
N GLU A 365 12.00 2.98 24.49
CA GLU A 365 12.94 3.29 25.58
C GLU A 365 14.10 2.30 25.63
N ALA A 366 13.84 1.04 25.35
CA ALA A 366 14.87 0.00 25.22
C ALA A 366 15.75 0.17 23.96
N GLY A 367 15.48 1.18 23.12
CA GLY A 367 16.29 1.49 21.93
C GLY A 367 15.98 0.66 20.69
N TYR A 368 14.89 -0.12 20.68
CA TYR A 368 14.49 -0.87 19.49
C TYR A 368 13.99 0.04 18.37
N LYS A 369 14.25 -0.37 17.13
CA LYS A 369 13.61 0.21 15.95
C LYS A 369 12.18 -0.36 15.83
N VAL A 370 11.19 0.44 16.23
CA VAL A 370 9.80 -0.01 16.31
C VAL A 370 9.01 0.45 15.09
N ALA A 371 8.46 -0.53 14.36
CA ALA A 371 7.47 -0.31 13.30
C ALA A 371 6.08 -0.70 13.80
N ILE A 372 5.05 0.05 13.44
CA ILE A 372 3.66 -0.23 13.83
C ILE A 372 2.82 -0.58 12.60
N ILE A 373 2.16 -1.74 12.66
CA ILE A 373 1.08 -2.14 11.78
C ILE A 373 -0.22 -1.94 12.55
N ASP A 374 -1.00 -0.94 12.17
CA ASP A 374 -2.18 -0.50 12.91
C ASP A 374 -3.46 -0.76 12.12
N SER A 375 -4.04 -1.93 12.29
CA SER A 375 -5.23 -2.37 11.56
C SER A 375 -6.46 -2.48 12.47
N SER A 376 -7.66 -2.36 11.89
CA SER A 376 -8.93 -2.47 12.59
C SER A 376 -9.91 -3.35 11.82
N GLU A 377 -10.77 -4.10 12.54
CA GLU A 377 -11.73 -5.03 11.94
C GLU A 377 -12.82 -4.27 11.16
N ASP A 378 -13.38 -3.19 11.76
CA ASP A 378 -14.50 -2.44 11.19
C ASP A 378 -14.08 -1.09 10.60
N TYR A 379 -12.77 -0.87 10.42
CA TYR A 379 -12.19 0.41 9.95
C TYR A 379 -12.46 1.61 10.87
N GLU A 380 -12.90 1.37 12.12
CA GLU A 380 -13.26 2.40 13.08
C GLU A 380 -12.02 2.98 13.79
N PRO A 381 -11.97 4.32 14.02
CA PRO A 381 -10.81 4.99 14.61
C PRO A 381 -10.45 4.47 16.02
N GLN A 382 -11.44 4.11 16.83
CA GLN A 382 -11.25 3.63 18.20
C GLN A 382 -10.60 2.24 18.27
N GLN A 383 -10.61 1.49 17.19
CA GLN A 383 -9.97 0.17 17.10
C GLN A 383 -8.48 0.29 16.73
N LEU A 384 -8.00 1.49 16.39
CA LEU A 384 -6.59 1.75 16.07
C LEU A 384 -5.78 2.07 17.32
N LEU A 385 -4.49 1.72 17.28
CA LEU A 385 -3.54 1.95 18.36
C LEU A 385 -3.09 3.41 18.44
N LEU A 386 -3.01 4.12 17.31
CA LEU A 386 -2.51 5.50 17.27
C LEU A 386 -3.19 6.45 18.27
N PRO A 387 -4.54 6.47 18.43
CA PRO A 387 -5.19 7.30 19.45
C PRO A 387 -4.67 7.05 20.87
N GLN A 388 -4.33 5.80 21.19
CA GLN A 388 -3.80 5.45 22.50
C GLN A 388 -2.33 5.90 22.64
N LEU A 389 -1.53 5.78 21.58
CA LEU A 389 -0.15 6.30 21.58
C LEU A 389 -0.14 7.81 21.84
N LEU A 390 -1.03 8.56 21.19
CA LEU A 390 -1.17 10.00 21.40
C LEU A 390 -1.67 10.33 22.82
N LYS A 391 -2.72 9.63 23.30
CA LYS A 391 -3.32 9.84 24.62
C LYS A 391 -2.33 9.60 25.76
N TYR A 392 -1.46 8.60 25.63
CA TYR A 392 -0.47 8.24 26.64
C TYR A 392 0.92 8.80 26.38
N ASN A 393 1.02 9.79 25.48
CA ASN A 393 2.24 10.53 25.18
C ASN A 393 3.43 9.65 24.76
N VAL A 394 3.17 8.58 24.01
CA VAL A 394 4.22 7.77 23.42
C VAL A 394 5.03 8.60 22.42
N SER A 395 6.34 8.39 22.37
CA SER A 395 7.27 9.13 21.50
C SER A 395 7.16 8.67 20.04
N ILE A 396 6.03 9.00 19.38
CA ILE A 396 5.74 8.59 17.98
C ILE A 396 6.75 9.12 16.97
N ASN A 397 7.47 10.20 17.29
CA ASN A 397 8.57 10.74 16.48
C ASN A 397 9.81 9.83 16.45
N ARG A 398 9.87 8.80 17.29
CA ARG A 398 10.93 7.78 17.33
C ARG A 398 10.52 6.47 16.62
N LEU A 399 9.30 6.40 16.12
CA LEU A 399 8.86 5.23 15.35
C LEU A 399 9.68 5.10 14.05
N THR A 400 10.08 3.88 13.77
CA THR A 400 10.77 3.55 12.53
C THR A 400 9.81 3.49 11.33
N ALA A 401 8.56 3.08 11.58
CA ALA A 401 7.49 3.07 10.59
C ALA A 401 6.12 3.08 11.29
N TYR A 402 5.12 3.56 10.55
CA TYR A 402 3.71 3.44 10.89
C TYR A 402 2.91 3.23 9.61
N ALA A 403 1.93 2.34 9.63
CA ALA A 403 0.90 2.27 8.61
C ALA A 403 -0.39 1.69 9.17
N GLY A 404 -1.54 2.27 8.78
CA GLY A 404 -2.88 1.92 9.21
C GLY A 404 -3.93 2.05 8.09
N TRP A 405 -3.48 1.99 6.84
CA TRP A 405 -4.34 2.24 5.69
C TRP A 405 -5.04 0.98 5.18
N ASN A 406 -6.34 1.13 4.86
CA ASN A 406 -7.18 0.17 4.15
C ASN A 406 -7.17 -1.24 4.77
N THR A 407 -6.58 -2.24 4.12
CA THR A 407 -6.55 -3.63 4.60
C THR A 407 -5.31 -3.92 5.43
N PHE A 408 -5.33 -5.06 6.14
CA PHE A 408 -4.17 -5.52 6.89
C PHE A 408 -2.93 -5.68 6.00
N SER A 409 -3.08 -6.24 4.80
CA SER A 409 -1.96 -6.41 3.87
C SER A 409 -1.34 -5.09 3.43
N ASN A 410 -2.17 -4.07 3.15
CA ASN A 410 -1.69 -2.73 2.79
C ASN A 410 -0.89 -2.10 3.93
N SER A 411 -1.42 -2.13 5.15
CA SER A 411 -0.75 -1.60 6.34
C SER A 411 0.56 -2.33 6.61
N SER A 412 0.53 -3.66 6.62
CA SER A 412 1.72 -4.47 6.93
C SER A 412 2.81 -4.32 5.88
N GLY A 413 2.47 -4.39 4.59
CA GLY A 413 3.46 -4.24 3.53
C GLY A 413 4.10 -2.86 3.49
N THR A 414 3.33 -1.79 3.73
CA THR A 414 3.84 -0.42 3.78
C THR A 414 4.76 -0.20 4.98
N ALA A 415 4.34 -0.61 6.19
CA ALA A 415 5.16 -0.46 7.40
C ALA A 415 6.46 -1.28 7.33
N LEU A 416 6.38 -2.53 6.86
CA LEU A 416 7.56 -3.39 6.67
C LEU A 416 8.53 -2.80 5.64
N ALA A 417 8.03 -2.32 4.49
CA ALA A 417 8.87 -1.72 3.47
C ALA A 417 9.62 -0.48 3.99
N GLN A 418 8.92 0.44 4.66
CA GLN A 418 9.53 1.62 5.28
C GLN A 418 10.59 1.23 6.29
N ALA A 419 10.25 0.33 7.23
CA ALA A 419 11.11 -0.04 8.34
C ALA A 419 12.43 -0.68 7.86
N VAL A 420 12.37 -1.61 6.91
CA VAL A 420 13.58 -2.27 6.42
C VAL A 420 14.43 -1.34 5.57
N ILE A 421 13.83 -0.44 4.78
CA ILE A 421 14.56 0.57 4.01
C ILE A 421 15.31 1.51 4.95
N PHE A 422 14.64 2.07 5.95
CA PHE A 422 15.27 2.96 6.92
C PHE A 422 16.40 2.28 7.67
N ALA A 423 16.17 1.06 8.20
CA ALA A 423 17.18 0.33 8.95
C ALA A 423 18.39 -0.04 8.09
N ALA A 424 18.18 -0.47 6.85
CA ALA A 424 19.25 -0.78 5.90
C ALA A 424 20.06 0.46 5.54
N ARG A 425 19.38 1.59 5.28
CA ARG A 425 20.04 2.85 4.94
C ARG A 425 20.85 3.40 6.11
N LEU A 426 20.30 3.36 7.32
CA LEU A 426 21.01 3.77 8.53
C LEU A 426 22.27 2.91 8.75
N ARG A 427 22.16 1.59 8.58
CA ARG A 427 23.29 0.66 8.65
C ARG A 427 24.39 1.03 7.63
N GLN A 428 24.02 1.31 6.38
CA GLN A 428 24.98 1.73 5.35
C GLN A 428 25.70 3.02 5.75
N LEU A 429 24.97 4.06 6.22
CA LEU A 429 25.56 5.33 6.65
C LEU A 429 26.55 5.12 7.81
N GLN A 430 26.17 4.31 8.80
CA GLN A 430 27.05 3.96 9.93
C GLN A 430 28.33 3.22 9.48
N GLN A 431 28.19 2.27 8.54
CA GLN A 431 29.33 1.50 8.02
C GLN A 431 30.29 2.35 7.17
N THR A 432 29.76 3.36 6.48
CA THR A 432 30.58 4.28 5.67
C THR A 432 31.17 5.45 6.45
N GLY A 433 30.89 5.54 7.75
CA GLY A 433 31.35 6.66 8.58
C GLY A 433 30.70 8.00 8.21
N ALA A 434 29.42 7.96 7.80
CA ALA A 434 28.66 9.16 7.45
C ALA A 434 28.63 10.16 8.61
N ASP A 435 28.63 11.45 8.31
CA ASP A 435 28.56 12.48 9.32
C ASP A 435 27.18 12.59 9.99
N SER A 436 27.10 13.29 11.12
CA SER A 436 25.85 13.46 11.86
C SER A 436 24.76 14.12 11.01
N LYS A 437 25.09 14.98 10.05
CA LYS A 437 24.12 15.67 9.20
C LYS A 437 23.40 14.70 8.27
N GLU A 438 24.15 13.75 7.67
CA GLU A 438 23.56 12.72 6.80
C GLU A 438 22.63 11.80 7.60
N ILE A 439 23.04 11.43 8.81
CA ILE A 439 22.22 10.60 9.71
C ILE A 439 20.94 11.34 10.14
N ILE A 440 21.03 12.59 10.55
CA ILE A 440 19.88 13.42 10.93
C ILE A 440 18.93 13.60 9.74
N ALA A 441 19.47 13.86 8.55
CA ALA A 441 18.67 13.98 7.33
C ALA A 441 17.89 12.71 7.02
N LEU A 442 18.48 11.53 7.23
CA LEU A 442 17.78 10.23 7.08
C LEU A 442 16.67 10.08 8.11
N TYR A 443 16.92 10.39 9.38
CA TYR A 443 15.88 10.34 10.42
C TYR A 443 14.72 11.31 10.13
N ALA A 444 15.02 12.55 9.72
CA ALA A 444 14.01 13.53 9.34
C ALA A 444 13.19 13.09 8.13
N GLN A 445 13.83 12.51 7.12
CA GLN A 445 13.14 11.99 5.94
C GLN A 445 12.23 10.81 6.28
N ASN A 446 12.71 9.87 7.12
CA ASN A 446 11.89 8.75 7.61
C ASN A 446 10.70 9.24 8.41
N LEU A 447 10.92 10.24 9.27
CA LEU A 447 9.86 10.84 10.07
C LEU A 447 8.81 11.55 9.20
N ASN A 448 9.22 12.28 8.15
CA ASN A 448 8.27 12.85 7.19
C ASN A 448 7.37 11.79 6.57
N PHE A 449 7.93 10.65 6.18
CA PHE A 449 7.14 9.53 5.64
C PHE A 449 6.21 8.93 6.71
N THR A 450 6.67 8.73 7.95
CA THR A 450 5.84 8.25 9.07
C THR A 450 4.69 9.20 9.37
N LEU A 451 4.94 10.52 9.39
CA LEU A 451 3.92 11.53 9.61
C LEU A 451 2.92 11.63 8.45
N GLU A 452 3.40 11.43 7.23
CA GLU A 452 2.51 11.32 6.07
C GLU A 452 1.54 10.14 6.22
N ARG A 453 2.04 8.96 6.63
CA ARG A 453 1.17 7.80 6.92
C ARG A 453 0.19 8.09 8.06
N ILE A 454 0.63 8.74 9.13
CA ILE A 454 -0.27 9.12 10.23
C ILE A 454 -1.37 10.10 9.74
N LEU A 455 -1.00 11.11 8.96
CA LEU A 455 -1.94 12.10 8.43
C LEU A 455 -2.89 11.50 7.40
N GLU A 456 -2.43 10.59 6.56
CA GLU A 456 -3.27 9.91 5.57
C GLU A 456 -4.10 8.79 6.22
N ASP A 457 -3.43 7.78 6.80
CA ASP A 457 -4.04 6.53 7.20
C ASP A 457 -5.03 6.71 8.36
N TYR A 458 -4.74 7.62 9.27
CA TYR A 458 -5.60 7.92 10.40
C TYR A 458 -6.45 9.18 10.17
N TYR A 459 -5.82 10.35 10.07
CA TYR A 459 -6.60 11.59 10.06
C TYR A 459 -7.45 11.73 8.79
N TYR A 460 -6.89 11.43 7.61
CA TYR A 460 -7.69 11.48 6.40
C TYR A 460 -8.69 10.34 6.32
N GLN A 461 -8.23 9.11 6.34
CA GLN A 461 -9.07 7.94 6.06
C GLN A 461 -10.12 7.65 7.15
N LYS A 462 -9.81 7.92 8.42
CA LYS A 462 -10.70 7.58 9.52
C LYS A 462 -11.54 8.74 10.04
N THR A 463 -11.17 9.99 9.73
CA THR A 463 -11.88 11.15 10.28
C THR A 463 -12.35 12.14 9.21
N ILE A 464 -11.45 12.60 8.33
CA ILE A 464 -11.77 13.63 7.32
C ILE A 464 -12.62 13.05 6.18
N HIS A 465 -12.18 11.96 5.58
CA HIS A 465 -12.85 11.31 4.45
C HIS A 465 -14.31 10.88 4.76
N PRO A 466 -14.60 10.17 5.87
CA PRO A 466 -15.99 9.80 6.19
C PRO A 466 -16.88 11.03 6.39
N ALA A 467 -16.39 12.06 7.10
CA ALA A 467 -17.14 13.30 7.32
C ALA A 467 -17.40 14.07 6.01
N LEU A 468 -16.38 14.19 5.16
CA LEU A 468 -16.51 14.85 3.85
C LEU A 468 -17.48 14.08 2.95
N ARG A 469 -17.35 12.76 2.90
CA ARG A 469 -18.24 11.88 2.13
C ARG A 469 -19.71 12.06 2.55
N GLN A 470 -19.97 12.06 3.85
CA GLN A 470 -21.32 12.29 4.40
C GLN A 470 -21.86 13.68 4.02
N GLN A 471 -21.05 14.72 4.10
CA GLN A 471 -21.43 16.07 3.70
C GLN A 471 -21.75 16.15 2.22
N LEU A 472 -20.90 15.59 1.33
CA LEU A 472 -21.14 15.58 -0.12
C LEU A 472 -22.47 14.91 -0.44
N ILE A 473 -22.76 13.74 0.14
CA ILE A 473 -24.02 13.03 -0.06
C ILE A 473 -25.21 13.85 0.45
N ALA A 474 -25.11 14.50 1.61
CA ALA A 474 -26.17 15.33 2.17
C ALA A 474 -26.52 16.53 1.28
N PHE A 475 -25.52 17.04 0.51
CA PHE A 475 -25.74 18.10 -0.48
C PHE A 475 -26.11 17.59 -1.88
N GLY A 476 -26.34 16.29 -2.04
CA GLY A 476 -26.72 15.65 -3.30
C GLY A 476 -25.59 15.45 -4.30
N ASN A 477 -24.34 15.54 -3.84
CA ASN A 477 -23.14 15.31 -4.66
C ASN A 477 -22.68 13.85 -4.56
N ASP A 478 -22.09 13.34 -5.63
CA ASP A 478 -21.51 11.98 -5.65
C ASP A 478 -20.02 12.04 -5.26
N PRO A 479 -19.63 11.49 -4.09
CA PRO A 479 -18.23 11.50 -3.64
C PRO A 479 -17.27 10.76 -4.58
N THR A 480 -17.80 9.92 -5.49
CA THR A 480 -17.03 9.12 -6.45
C THR A 480 -16.93 9.77 -7.83
N LYS A 481 -17.62 10.91 -8.05
CA LYS A 481 -17.68 11.61 -9.34
C LYS A 481 -17.86 13.11 -9.14
N LEU A 482 -16.80 13.76 -8.69
CA LEU A 482 -16.79 15.20 -8.48
C LEU A 482 -16.63 15.96 -9.80
N ASP A 483 -17.34 17.08 -9.95
CA ASP A 483 -16.98 18.10 -10.93
C ASP A 483 -15.76 18.91 -10.46
N GLU A 484 -15.21 19.80 -11.31
CA GLU A 484 -14.01 20.58 -10.98
C GLU A 484 -14.24 21.55 -9.80
N THR A 485 -15.46 22.11 -9.66
CA THR A 485 -15.82 23.01 -8.56
C THR A 485 -15.92 22.24 -7.25
N GLU A 486 -16.59 21.10 -7.27
CA GLU A 486 -16.73 20.18 -6.14
C GLU A 486 -15.36 19.63 -5.70
N LYS A 487 -14.53 19.25 -6.66
CA LYS A 487 -13.16 18.78 -6.41
C LYS A 487 -12.32 19.86 -5.73
N GLN A 488 -12.36 21.09 -6.24
CA GLN A 488 -11.62 22.21 -5.64
C GLN A 488 -12.09 22.52 -4.22
N ALA A 489 -13.42 22.51 -4.00
CA ALA A 489 -13.99 22.71 -2.67
C ALA A 489 -13.58 21.59 -1.69
N ALA A 490 -13.64 20.33 -2.14
CA ALA A 490 -13.20 19.19 -1.37
C ALA A 490 -11.70 19.26 -1.04
N GLN A 491 -10.84 19.62 -2.00
CA GLN A 491 -9.41 19.81 -1.78
C GLN A 491 -9.11 20.89 -0.73
N ASN A 492 -9.79 22.02 -0.79
CA ASN A 492 -9.63 23.10 0.19
C ASN A 492 -10.06 22.66 1.60
N TYR A 493 -11.16 21.91 1.70
CA TYR A 493 -11.61 21.34 2.97
C TYR A 493 -10.58 20.35 3.54
N ILE A 494 -10.11 19.40 2.72
CA ILE A 494 -9.11 18.41 3.10
C ILE A 494 -7.83 19.11 3.57
N GLN A 495 -7.31 20.04 2.78
CA GLN A 495 -6.09 20.79 3.10
C GLN A 495 -6.20 21.52 4.44
N SER A 496 -7.33 22.19 4.70
CA SER A 496 -7.55 22.93 5.94
C SER A 496 -7.59 22.01 7.16
N LYS A 497 -8.26 20.86 7.05
CA LYS A 497 -8.35 19.86 8.12
C LYS A 497 -7.01 19.18 8.41
N LEU A 498 -6.27 18.80 7.35
CA LEU A 498 -4.94 18.20 7.51
C LEU A 498 -3.95 19.19 8.12
N ALA A 499 -3.97 20.45 7.71
CA ALA A 499 -3.12 21.49 8.32
C ALA A 499 -3.41 21.69 9.80
N LEU A 500 -4.69 21.70 10.20
CA LEU A 500 -5.09 21.76 11.61
C LEU A 500 -4.61 20.53 12.40
N ASN A 501 -4.76 19.33 11.83
CA ASN A 501 -4.30 18.10 12.47
C ASN A 501 -2.77 18.06 12.59
N ALA A 502 -2.04 18.51 11.58
CA ALA A 502 -0.58 18.64 11.62
C ALA A 502 -0.13 19.62 12.72
N PHE A 503 -0.80 20.79 12.82
CA PHE A 503 -0.55 21.74 13.89
C PHE A 503 -0.81 21.13 15.28
N THR A 504 -1.94 20.46 15.45
CA THR A 504 -2.29 19.81 16.73
C THR A 504 -1.26 18.72 17.08
N LEU A 505 -0.87 17.91 16.10
CA LEU A 505 0.09 16.82 16.26
C LEU A 505 1.47 17.35 16.68
N LEU A 506 1.93 18.46 16.09
CA LEU A 506 3.18 19.11 16.47
C LEU A 506 3.20 19.54 17.95
N HIS A 507 2.05 19.93 18.53
CA HIS A 507 1.94 20.37 19.91
C HIS A 507 1.80 19.23 20.94
N THR A 508 1.80 17.98 20.49
CA THR A 508 1.93 16.77 21.33
C THR A 508 3.39 16.49 21.67
N ASN A 509 3.69 15.29 22.16
CA ASN A 509 5.07 14.83 22.35
C ASN A 509 5.90 14.83 21.06
N LEU A 510 5.27 14.85 19.91
CA LEU A 510 5.96 14.90 18.62
C LEU A 510 6.97 16.05 18.54
N GLY A 511 6.58 17.26 18.92
CA GLY A 511 7.47 18.43 18.89
C GLY A 511 8.20 18.69 20.21
N ARG A 512 7.84 17.98 21.30
CA ARG A 512 8.40 18.21 22.64
C ARG A 512 9.55 17.27 22.99
N THR A 513 9.61 16.08 22.38
CA THR A 513 10.66 15.10 22.63
C THR A 513 11.62 15.04 21.43
N PRO A 514 12.91 14.74 21.66
CA PRO A 514 13.84 14.59 20.55
C PRO A 514 13.50 13.35 19.74
N PHE A 515 13.55 13.46 18.41
CA PHE A 515 13.42 12.32 17.52
C PHE A 515 14.77 11.61 17.31
N TYR A 516 15.88 12.31 17.53
CA TYR A 516 17.22 11.78 17.44
C TYR A 516 18.16 12.51 18.43
N SER A 517 19.15 11.77 18.96
CA SER A 517 20.26 12.31 19.72
C SER A 517 21.55 11.66 19.27
N ASP A 518 22.61 12.45 19.12
CA ASP A 518 23.96 11.97 18.82
C ASP A 518 24.82 11.79 20.10
N GLY A 519 24.20 11.89 21.27
CA GLY A 519 24.84 11.81 22.57
C GLY A 519 25.33 13.14 23.12
N SER A 520 25.53 14.16 22.28
CA SER A 520 25.92 15.52 22.67
C SER A 520 24.82 16.55 22.44
N LYS A 521 23.99 16.31 21.45
CA LYS A 521 22.90 17.21 20.99
C LYS A 521 21.62 16.43 20.77
N GLU A 522 20.51 17.10 21.01
CA GLU A 522 19.17 16.57 20.77
C GLU A 522 18.49 17.32 19.63
N TYR A 523 17.80 16.58 18.76
CA TYR A 523 17.17 17.11 17.56
C TYR A 523 15.65 16.96 17.64
N TYR A 524 14.95 18.08 17.42
CA TYR A 524 13.51 18.24 17.61
C TYR A 524 12.86 18.69 16.31
N ILE A 525 11.55 18.36 16.16
CA ILE A 525 10.73 18.96 15.13
C ILE A 525 10.27 20.34 15.61
N THR A 526 10.52 21.36 14.82
CA THR A 526 10.12 22.75 15.12
C THR A 526 8.95 23.24 14.29
N SER A 527 8.72 22.61 13.14
CA SER A 527 7.52 22.85 12.32
C SER A 527 7.09 21.58 11.59
N LEU A 528 5.79 21.49 11.30
CA LEU A 528 5.19 20.41 10.52
C LEU A 528 4.22 21.04 9.50
N ALA A 529 4.52 20.86 8.23
CA ALA A 529 3.69 21.32 7.13
C ALA A 529 3.19 20.15 6.29
N VAL A 530 2.01 20.30 5.72
CA VAL A 530 1.39 19.31 4.83
C VAL A 530 0.77 20.00 3.63
N SER A 531 0.92 19.42 2.45
CA SER A 531 0.11 19.74 1.27
C SER A 531 -0.66 18.50 0.83
N SER A 532 -1.83 18.73 0.24
CA SER A 532 -2.71 17.66 -0.21
C SER A 532 -3.31 17.97 -1.58
N SER A 533 -3.54 16.92 -2.36
CA SER A 533 -4.27 17.00 -3.62
C SER A 533 -5.12 15.76 -3.83
N LEU A 534 -6.23 15.90 -4.56
CA LEU A 534 -7.02 14.77 -5.02
C LEU A 534 -6.46 14.30 -6.39
N PRO A 535 -5.89 13.10 -6.48
CA PRO A 535 -5.30 12.60 -7.73
C PRO A 535 -6.36 12.37 -8.80
N TRP A 536 -7.57 11.97 -8.39
CA TRP A 536 -8.72 11.71 -9.23
C TRP A 536 -9.93 12.56 -8.83
N ASN A 537 -10.99 12.55 -9.63
CA ASN A 537 -12.23 13.29 -9.34
C ASN A 537 -13.13 12.52 -8.37
N ARG A 538 -12.55 12.10 -7.24
CA ARG A 538 -13.23 11.44 -6.12
C ARG A 538 -12.47 11.69 -4.81
N VAL A 539 -13.11 11.45 -3.68
CA VAL A 539 -12.53 11.74 -2.36
C VAL A 539 -11.88 10.51 -1.66
N PHE A 540 -11.81 9.36 -2.32
CA PHE A 540 -11.28 8.15 -1.66
C PHE A 540 -9.76 8.23 -1.45
N GLU A 541 -9.01 8.64 -2.47
CA GLU A 541 -7.57 8.83 -2.39
C GLU A 541 -7.20 10.29 -2.16
N VAL A 542 -6.11 10.50 -1.45
CA VAL A 542 -5.42 11.79 -1.34
C VAL A 542 -3.94 11.58 -1.59
N ASP A 543 -3.30 12.50 -2.30
CA ASP A 543 -1.84 12.56 -2.43
C ASP A 543 -1.32 13.62 -1.47
N LEU A 544 -0.40 13.24 -0.58
CA LEU A 544 0.13 14.10 0.48
C LEU A 544 1.62 14.29 0.31
N ASP A 545 2.09 15.49 0.66
CA ASP A 545 3.50 15.73 0.95
C ASP A 545 3.61 16.34 2.35
N VAL A 546 4.57 15.86 3.13
CA VAL A 546 4.82 16.29 4.51
C VAL A 546 6.25 16.75 4.67
N TRP A 547 6.44 17.89 5.34
CA TRP A 547 7.75 18.47 5.62
C TRP A 547 7.86 18.84 7.09
N THR A 548 9.01 18.54 7.67
CA THR A 548 9.38 19.00 9.00
C THR A 548 10.60 19.92 8.95
N SER A 549 10.64 20.93 9.83
CA SER A 549 11.87 21.64 10.14
C SER A 549 12.49 21.04 11.39
N VAL A 550 13.81 20.96 11.41
CA VAL A 550 14.60 20.41 12.52
C VAL A 550 15.29 21.52 13.26
N GLY A 551 15.12 21.55 14.58
CA GLY A 551 15.88 22.39 15.49
C GLY A 551 16.76 21.54 16.39
N MET A 552 17.75 22.18 17.02
CA MET A 552 18.73 21.54 17.89
C MET A 552 18.74 22.26 19.24
N LYS A 553 18.84 21.49 20.33
CA LYS A 553 19.09 21.98 21.70
C LYS A 553 20.33 21.34 22.28
#